data_54d88677d1161aa53bb60ac6755fb10f
#
_entry.id   54d88677d1161aa53bb60ac6755fb10f
#
_cell.length_a   1.000
_cell.length_b   1.000
_cell.length_c   1.000
_cell.angle_alpha   90.00
_cell.angle_beta   90.00
_cell.angle_gamma   90.00
#
_symmetry.space_group_name_H-M   'P 1'
#
loop_
_entity.id
_entity.type
_entity.pdbx_description
1 polymer ?
#
loop_
_entity_poly.entity_id
_entity_poly.type
_entity_poly.pdbx_seq_one_letter_code
_entity_poly.pdbx_strand_id
1 'polypeptide(L)'
;MAQHSHETGGGQGFPLLTDLVSKDSAPLFVENLLRGEKPRAEWMCGVEFELFGYDRARSFERIDAEQVQRVLAGFAPSSNDIVHEGGAVVEVNDGQMNRLTVEPGGQVEFSGAPQRRLADVERELRRYLARLREVAESNRLTFLAVGFDPLRTIEEQRWFPKMRYEVMRPYLAARGRRAWDMMCRTCAVQSNLDYGPPADLAKKFLVGNRLAPVVTAIFANSPFEGGRPSGYKSTRAAAWLDTDAARAGLAPPALRDDFAPEDYVAYALDVPMIFVQRGGRYLGAVAGVRFREFLERGRGGLRPVFGDWADHLTTIFTDARLKQHVELRSADGNDLETSLALQALWKGLLYDPAALDEALRLAPRLKGADALVLRERVARDGLAAAHEIGRAHV
;
A
#
# COMPACT_ATOMS: atom_id res chain seq x y z
N MET A 1 -4.97 5.15 -19.76
CA MET A 1 -3.61 4.71 -20.13
C MET A 1 -2.62 5.71 -19.55
N ALA A 2 -2.23 5.53 -18.32
CA ALA A 2 -1.13 6.31 -17.76
C ALA A 2 0.16 5.56 -18.13
N GLN A 3 0.79 5.96 -19.22
CA GLN A 3 2.15 5.58 -19.52
C GLN A 3 3.05 6.28 -18.51
N HIS A 4 3.76 5.50 -17.71
CA HIS A 4 4.91 5.99 -16.96
C HIS A 4 6.01 6.30 -17.98
N SER A 5 6.02 7.54 -18.50
CA SER A 5 7.13 8.08 -19.24
C SER A 5 8.20 8.54 -18.27
N HIS A 6 9.11 7.63 -17.90
CA HIS A 6 10.44 7.99 -17.47
C HIS A 6 11.42 7.55 -18.55
N GLU A 7 11.54 8.36 -19.62
CA GLU A 7 12.74 8.37 -20.44
C GLU A 7 13.80 9.16 -19.69
N THR A 8 14.82 8.47 -19.19
CA THR A 8 16.08 9.09 -18.84
C THR A 8 17.23 8.16 -19.23
N GLY A 9 18.05 8.63 -20.17
CA GLY A 9 19.46 8.33 -20.27
C GLY A 9 19.87 6.98 -20.84
N GLY A 10 20.52 6.98 -22.02
CA GLY A 10 21.03 5.84 -22.77
C GLY A 10 21.93 4.89 -21.98
N GLY A 11 21.50 3.64 -21.97
CA GLY A 11 22.21 2.41 -21.70
C GLY A 11 21.43 1.30 -22.35
N GLN A 12 22.06 0.23 -22.84
CA GLN A 12 21.43 -0.87 -23.58
C GLN A 12 20.10 -1.28 -22.94
N GLY A 13 19.01 -1.20 -23.74
CA GLY A 13 17.63 -1.14 -23.40
C GLY A 13 17.14 -2.05 -22.29
N PHE A 14 16.75 -1.44 -21.16
CA PHE A 14 15.86 -2.08 -20.22
C PHE A 14 14.54 -2.42 -20.94
N PRO A 15 13.93 -3.60 -20.70
CA PRO A 15 12.77 -4.06 -21.45
C PRO A 15 11.58 -3.10 -21.34
N LEU A 16 10.85 -2.98 -22.45
CA LEU A 16 9.56 -2.32 -22.48
C LEU A 16 8.52 -3.17 -21.73
N LEU A 17 7.45 -2.53 -21.25
CA LEU A 17 6.36 -3.25 -20.55
C LEU A 17 5.73 -4.37 -21.39
N THR A 18 5.84 -4.29 -22.72
CA THR A 18 5.31 -5.28 -23.68
C THR A 18 6.29 -6.38 -24.03
N ASP A 19 7.56 -6.28 -23.61
CA ASP A 19 8.58 -7.28 -23.95
C ASP A 19 8.31 -8.59 -23.22
N LEU A 20 8.51 -9.70 -23.94
CA LEU A 20 8.33 -11.03 -23.40
C LEU A 20 9.39 -11.33 -22.33
N VAL A 21 8.94 -11.96 -21.25
CA VAL A 21 9.79 -12.48 -20.19
C VAL A 21 9.60 -13.99 -20.03
N SER A 22 10.54 -14.65 -19.36
CA SER A 22 10.56 -16.10 -19.18
C SER A 22 11.01 -16.49 -17.77
N LYS A 23 11.09 -17.77 -17.50
CA LYS A 23 11.63 -18.31 -16.24
C LYS A 23 13.06 -17.81 -15.93
N ASP A 24 13.84 -17.45 -16.97
CA ASP A 24 15.21 -16.99 -16.82
C ASP A 24 15.31 -15.47 -16.56
N SER A 25 14.17 -14.79 -16.45
CA SER A 25 14.10 -13.32 -16.25
C SER A 25 14.22 -12.89 -14.77
N ALA A 26 14.43 -13.79 -13.83
CA ALA A 26 14.58 -13.42 -12.41
C ALA A 26 15.68 -12.36 -12.15
N PRO A 27 16.88 -12.43 -12.77
CA PRO A 27 17.89 -11.36 -12.62
C PRO A 27 17.39 -9.99 -13.08
N LEU A 28 16.59 -9.94 -14.14
CA LEU A 28 15.96 -8.72 -14.65
C LEU A 28 14.99 -8.11 -13.63
N PHE A 29 14.24 -8.93 -12.89
CA PHE A 29 13.33 -8.45 -11.85
C PHE A 29 14.09 -7.90 -10.62
N VAL A 30 15.25 -8.50 -10.29
CA VAL A 30 16.16 -7.95 -9.28
C VAL A 30 16.70 -6.60 -9.75
N GLU A 31 17.19 -6.51 -10.99
CA GLU A 31 17.65 -5.25 -11.58
C GLU A 31 16.54 -4.18 -11.54
N ASN A 32 15.31 -4.56 -11.88
CA ASN A 32 14.17 -3.64 -11.81
C ASN A 32 13.95 -3.05 -10.42
N LEU A 33 14.07 -3.87 -9.36
CA LEU A 33 14.03 -3.36 -8.00
C LEU A 33 15.21 -2.41 -7.75
N LEU A 34 16.44 -2.82 -8.08
CA LEU A 34 17.65 -2.06 -7.79
C LEU A 34 17.79 -0.75 -8.57
N ARG A 35 17.02 -0.54 -9.64
CA ARG A 35 16.93 0.77 -10.33
C ARG A 35 16.39 1.90 -9.45
N GLY A 36 15.80 1.58 -8.30
CA GLY A 36 15.43 2.55 -7.29
C GLY A 36 16.59 3.05 -6.43
N GLU A 37 17.79 2.47 -6.57
CA GLU A 37 18.98 2.91 -5.83
C GLU A 37 19.31 4.37 -6.14
N LYS A 38 19.53 5.17 -5.07
CA LYS A 38 19.88 6.59 -5.17
C LYS A 38 20.98 6.96 -4.17
N PRO A 39 21.82 7.93 -4.52
CA PRO A 39 22.71 8.56 -3.54
C PRO A 39 21.89 9.16 -2.40
N ARG A 40 22.39 9.06 -1.17
CA ARG A 40 21.70 9.59 0.04
C ARG A 40 21.28 11.05 -0.09
N ALA A 41 22.06 11.86 -0.78
CA ALA A 41 21.75 13.28 -1.00
C ALA A 41 20.47 13.50 -1.85
N GLU A 42 20.01 12.47 -2.57
CA GLU A 42 18.82 12.52 -3.44
C GLU A 42 17.61 11.86 -2.79
N TRP A 43 17.76 11.25 -1.61
CA TRP A 43 16.65 10.55 -0.95
C TRP A 43 15.51 11.48 -0.61
N MET A 44 14.31 11.04 -0.97
CA MET A 44 13.05 11.70 -0.71
C MET A 44 12.10 10.78 0.06
N CYS A 45 11.05 11.34 0.64
CA CYS A 45 9.95 10.59 1.23
C CYS A 45 8.63 11.01 0.57
N GLY A 46 7.79 10.03 0.30
CA GLY A 46 6.42 10.21 -0.16
C GLY A 46 5.43 9.77 0.91
N VAL A 47 4.25 10.35 0.90
CA VAL A 47 3.13 9.96 1.78
C VAL A 47 1.95 9.52 0.93
N GLU A 48 1.27 8.44 1.37
CA GLU A 48 -0.07 8.11 0.93
C GLU A 48 -1.02 8.30 2.11
N PHE A 49 -2.16 8.93 1.86
CA PHE A 49 -3.10 9.35 2.90
C PHE A 49 -4.52 9.05 2.44
N GLU A 50 -5.16 8.09 3.09
CA GLU A 50 -6.48 7.59 2.72
C GLU A 50 -7.56 8.10 3.69
N LEU A 51 -8.73 8.41 3.17
CA LEU A 51 -9.87 8.93 3.94
C LEU A 51 -11.19 8.27 3.54
N PHE A 52 -12.03 8.03 4.53
CA PHE A 52 -13.43 7.65 4.31
C PHE A 52 -14.30 8.87 4.10
N GLY A 53 -15.07 8.90 3.01
CA GLY A 53 -16.07 9.91 2.74
C GLY A 53 -17.48 9.47 3.17
N TYR A 54 -18.25 10.39 3.76
CA TYR A 54 -19.63 10.18 4.19
C TYR A 54 -20.52 11.34 3.76
N ASP A 55 -21.77 11.02 3.40
CA ASP A 55 -22.80 12.00 3.02
C ASP A 55 -23.59 12.43 4.28
N ARG A 56 -23.43 13.69 4.69
CA ARG A 56 -24.14 14.27 5.84
C ARG A 56 -25.66 14.36 5.63
N ALA A 57 -26.11 14.45 4.38
CA ALA A 57 -27.52 14.52 4.06
C ALA A 57 -28.21 13.14 4.07
N ARG A 58 -27.44 12.04 3.99
CA ARG A 58 -27.92 10.66 3.95
C ARG A 58 -27.53 9.89 5.21
N SER A 59 -27.67 10.47 6.37
CA SER A 59 -27.39 9.80 7.68
C SER A 59 -25.98 9.18 7.73
N PHE A 60 -24.99 9.87 7.20
CA PHE A 60 -23.60 9.39 7.12
C PHE A 60 -23.46 8.06 6.38
N GLU A 61 -24.22 7.84 5.31
CA GLU A 61 -23.89 6.79 4.35
C GLU A 61 -22.53 7.05 3.71
N ARG A 62 -21.86 5.97 3.29
CA ARG A 62 -20.65 6.10 2.46
C ARG A 62 -20.98 6.82 1.16
N ILE A 63 -20.09 7.70 0.73
CA ILE A 63 -20.22 8.39 -0.55
C ILE A 63 -20.27 7.37 -1.70
N ASP A 64 -21.14 7.62 -2.66
CA ASP A 64 -21.28 6.81 -3.85
C ASP A 64 -20.24 7.17 -4.93
N ALA A 65 -20.18 6.35 -6.00
CA ALA A 65 -19.21 6.55 -7.06
C ALA A 65 -19.32 7.92 -7.75
N GLU A 66 -20.52 8.47 -7.87
CA GLU A 66 -20.72 9.80 -8.46
C GLU A 66 -20.18 10.90 -7.55
N GLN A 67 -20.43 10.78 -6.24
CA GLN A 67 -19.89 11.70 -5.24
C GLN A 67 -18.36 11.63 -5.17
N VAL A 68 -17.77 10.43 -5.21
CA VAL A 68 -16.31 10.24 -5.29
C VAL A 68 -15.74 10.94 -6.53
N GLN A 69 -16.35 10.74 -7.70
CA GLN A 69 -15.89 11.37 -8.94
C GLN A 69 -15.96 12.89 -8.87
N ARG A 70 -17.02 13.45 -8.26
CA ARG A 70 -17.10 14.92 -8.03
C ARG A 70 -15.99 15.40 -7.09
N VAL A 71 -15.68 14.63 -6.04
CA VAL A 71 -14.57 14.96 -5.14
C VAL A 71 -13.25 14.97 -5.90
N LEU A 72 -12.94 13.91 -6.64
CA LEU A 72 -11.71 13.83 -7.42
C LEU A 72 -11.62 14.98 -8.44
N ALA A 73 -12.68 15.20 -9.23
CA ALA A 73 -12.71 16.25 -10.24
C ALA A 73 -12.51 17.66 -9.64
N GLY A 74 -12.92 17.86 -8.38
CA GLY A 74 -12.70 19.12 -7.65
C GLY A 74 -11.23 19.47 -7.41
N PHE A 75 -10.30 18.53 -7.64
CA PHE A 75 -8.86 18.77 -7.53
C PHE A 75 -8.16 18.94 -8.87
N ALA A 76 -8.81 18.61 -9.98
CA ALA A 76 -8.21 18.72 -11.30
C ALA A 76 -8.03 20.17 -11.72
N PRO A 77 -6.81 20.61 -12.11
CA PRO A 77 -6.61 21.94 -12.71
C PRO A 77 -7.27 22.06 -14.09
N SER A 78 -7.35 20.95 -14.82
CA SER A 78 -7.98 20.87 -16.15
C SER A 78 -8.54 19.46 -16.42
N SER A 79 -9.33 19.33 -17.48
CA SER A 79 -9.84 18.01 -17.90
C SER A 79 -8.74 17.03 -18.35
N ASN A 80 -7.58 17.55 -18.75
CA ASN A 80 -6.43 16.71 -19.14
C ASN A 80 -5.76 16.04 -17.95
N ASP A 81 -5.99 16.51 -16.74
CA ASP A 81 -5.43 15.99 -15.50
C ASP A 81 -6.30 14.87 -14.90
N ILE A 82 -7.40 14.51 -15.57
CA ILE A 82 -8.35 13.49 -15.13
C ILE A 82 -8.15 12.20 -15.92
N VAL A 83 -7.94 11.09 -15.19
CA VAL A 83 -7.85 9.76 -15.77
C VAL A 83 -9.18 9.04 -15.61
N HIS A 84 -9.67 8.48 -16.70
CA HIS A 84 -10.92 7.72 -16.75
C HIS A 84 -10.65 6.24 -17.01
N GLU A 85 -11.44 5.39 -16.36
CA GLU A 85 -11.48 3.95 -16.60
C GLU A 85 -12.95 3.50 -16.65
N GLY A 86 -13.38 2.89 -17.77
CA GLY A 86 -14.78 2.47 -17.93
C GLY A 86 -15.80 3.61 -17.83
N GLY A 87 -15.40 4.84 -18.12
CA GLY A 87 -16.24 6.04 -17.98
C GLY A 87 -16.24 6.69 -16.59
N ALA A 88 -15.64 6.03 -15.59
CA ALA A 88 -15.50 6.60 -14.24
C ALA A 88 -14.18 7.36 -14.09
N VAL A 89 -14.17 8.46 -13.36
CA VAL A 89 -12.94 9.15 -12.92
C VAL A 89 -12.26 8.30 -11.86
N VAL A 90 -11.06 7.82 -12.12
CA VAL A 90 -10.31 6.92 -11.22
C VAL A 90 -9.06 7.54 -10.62
N GLU A 91 -8.54 8.58 -11.26
CA GLU A 91 -7.34 9.31 -10.79
C GLU A 91 -7.41 10.75 -11.29
N VAL A 92 -6.85 11.65 -10.49
CA VAL A 92 -6.64 13.06 -10.83
C VAL A 92 -5.21 13.45 -10.46
N ASN A 93 -4.55 14.17 -11.38
CA ASN A 93 -3.28 14.84 -11.12
C ASN A 93 -3.54 16.31 -10.77
N ASP A 94 -2.95 16.81 -9.70
CA ASP A 94 -3.21 18.19 -9.23
C ASP A 94 -2.31 19.25 -9.88
N GLY A 95 -1.56 18.87 -10.91
CA GLY A 95 -0.58 19.73 -11.58
C GLY A 95 0.72 19.96 -10.79
N GLN A 96 0.86 19.38 -9.60
CA GLN A 96 2.05 19.49 -8.73
C GLN A 96 2.71 18.14 -8.42
N MET A 97 2.51 17.16 -9.29
CA MET A 97 2.95 15.76 -9.15
C MET A 97 2.23 14.96 -8.04
N ASN A 98 1.24 15.54 -7.36
CA ASN A 98 0.39 14.77 -6.46
C ASN A 98 -0.70 14.06 -7.26
N ARG A 99 -1.13 12.91 -6.78
CA ARG A 99 -2.24 12.15 -7.36
C ARG A 99 -3.31 11.90 -6.32
N LEU A 100 -4.56 12.03 -6.76
CA LEU A 100 -5.72 11.59 -6.00
C LEU A 100 -6.29 10.37 -6.70
N THR A 101 -6.47 9.29 -5.97
CA THR A 101 -7.02 8.04 -6.46
C THR A 101 -8.21 7.60 -5.61
N VAL A 102 -8.84 6.52 -6.02
CA VAL A 102 -9.97 5.92 -5.30
C VAL A 102 -9.73 4.44 -5.06
N GLU A 103 -10.05 4.02 -3.86
CA GLU A 103 -9.97 2.65 -3.39
C GLU A 103 -11.32 1.89 -3.56
N PRO A 104 -11.36 0.53 -3.45
CA PRO A 104 -12.53 -0.26 -3.80
C PRO A 104 -13.85 0.13 -3.15
N GLY A 105 -13.83 0.63 -1.93
CA GLY A 105 -15.02 1.11 -1.21
C GLY A 105 -15.25 2.61 -1.32
N GLY A 106 -14.62 3.29 -2.30
CA GLY A 106 -14.75 4.74 -2.49
C GLY A 106 -13.93 5.56 -1.47
N GLN A 107 -12.93 4.96 -0.82
CA GLN A 107 -11.96 5.74 -0.03
C GLN A 107 -11.16 6.61 -0.99
N VAL A 108 -10.96 7.87 -0.61
CA VAL A 108 -10.17 8.82 -1.39
C VAL A 108 -8.73 8.78 -0.88
N GLU A 109 -7.80 8.52 -1.78
CA GLU A 109 -6.38 8.45 -1.49
C GLU A 109 -5.67 9.66 -2.09
N PHE A 110 -4.84 10.30 -1.29
CA PHE A 110 -3.86 11.28 -1.71
C PHE A 110 -2.47 10.66 -1.72
N SER A 111 -1.84 10.60 -2.88
CA SER A 111 -0.44 10.21 -3.05
C SER A 111 0.40 11.47 -3.28
N GLY A 112 1.09 11.93 -2.24
CA GLY A 112 1.92 13.15 -2.29
C GLY A 112 3.18 12.97 -3.12
N ALA A 113 3.59 14.03 -3.80
CA ALA A 113 4.88 14.09 -4.49
C ALA A 113 6.03 13.79 -3.52
N PRO A 114 7.07 13.07 -3.97
CA PRO A 114 8.24 12.82 -3.13
C PRO A 114 8.93 14.11 -2.69
N GLN A 115 9.20 14.27 -1.39
CA GLN A 115 9.76 15.47 -0.78
C GLN A 115 11.04 15.19 0.00
N ARG A 116 11.99 16.12 -0.03
CA ARG A 116 13.23 16.00 0.77
C ARG A 116 13.03 16.29 2.25
N ARG A 117 12.12 17.21 2.59
CA ARG A 117 11.91 17.68 3.96
C ARG A 117 10.49 17.37 4.42
N LEU A 118 10.35 16.99 5.68
CA LEU A 118 9.03 16.75 6.30
C LEU A 118 8.15 18.02 6.30
N ALA A 119 8.75 19.21 6.43
CA ALA A 119 8.00 20.45 6.33
C ALA A 119 7.35 20.68 4.95
N ASP A 120 7.90 20.09 3.89
CA ASP A 120 7.32 20.15 2.56
C ASP A 120 6.16 19.14 2.44
N VAL A 121 6.30 17.93 3.01
CA VAL A 121 5.20 16.95 3.15
C VAL A 121 4.04 17.55 3.94
N GLU A 122 4.33 18.20 5.08
CA GLU A 122 3.31 18.89 5.89
C GLU A 122 2.57 19.96 5.07
N ARG A 123 3.29 20.79 4.34
CA ARG A 123 2.70 21.85 3.53
C ARG A 123 1.76 21.29 2.46
N GLU A 124 2.12 20.18 1.83
CA GLU A 124 1.27 19.53 0.83
C GLU A 124 0.04 18.90 1.44
N LEU A 125 0.18 18.15 2.54
CA LEU A 125 -0.98 17.57 3.24
C LEU A 125 -1.94 18.66 3.76
N ARG A 126 -1.43 19.77 4.31
CA ARG A 126 -2.27 20.89 4.74
C ARG A 126 -3.03 21.53 3.57
N ARG A 127 -2.37 21.67 2.41
CA ARG A 127 -3.01 22.20 1.19
C ARG A 127 -4.08 21.24 0.68
N TYR A 128 -3.77 19.95 0.62
CA TYR A 128 -4.73 18.91 0.26
C TYR A 128 -5.96 18.94 1.16
N LEU A 129 -5.78 18.92 2.49
CA LEU A 129 -6.88 18.91 3.44
C LEU A 129 -7.71 20.21 3.41
N ALA A 130 -7.08 21.34 3.18
CA ALA A 130 -7.81 22.62 3.00
C ALA A 130 -8.71 22.55 1.76
N ARG A 131 -8.16 22.09 0.62
CA ARG A 131 -8.95 21.91 -0.61
C ARG A 131 -10.05 20.88 -0.45
N LEU A 132 -9.74 19.73 0.19
CA LEU A 132 -10.74 18.70 0.46
C LEU A 132 -11.90 19.23 1.30
N ARG A 133 -11.62 20.08 2.29
CA ARG A 133 -12.67 20.73 3.10
C ARG A 133 -13.60 21.58 2.24
N GLU A 134 -13.08 22.41 1.35
CA GLU A 134 -13.88 23.23 0.44
C GLU A 134 -14.79 22.38 -0.46
N VAL A 135 -14.21 21.31 -1.05
CA VAL A 135 -14.96 20.37 -1.91
C VAL A 135 -16.02 19.62 -1.10
N ALA A 136 -15.68 19.19 0.11
CA ALA A 136 -16.60 18.48 1.01
C ALA A 136 -17.79 19.37 1.43
N GLU A 137 -17.54 20.61 1.83
CA GLU A 137 -18.59 21.55 2.23
C GLU A 137 -19.55 21.83 1.09
N SER A 138 -19.04 22.08 -0.12
CA SER A 138 -19.85 22.31 -1.32
C SER A 138 -20.75 21.14 -1.70
N ASN A 139 -20.36 19.92 -1.31
CA ASN A 139 -21.08 18.67 -1.61
C ASN A 139 -21.82 18.07 -0.39
N ARG A 140 -21.84 18.74 0.77
CA ARG A 140 -22.40 18.24 2.04
C ARG A 140 -21.77 16.92 2.51
N LEU A 141 -20.51 16.76 2.23
CA LEU A 141 -19.73 15.57 2.63
C LEU A 141 -18.94 15.84 3.90
N THR A 142 -18.47 14.78 4.52
CA THR A 142 -17.45 14.79 5.57
C THR A 142 -16.46 13.66 5.35
N PHE A 143 -15.22 13.83 5.79
CA PHE A 143 -14.18 12.83 5.67
C PHE A 143 -13.62 12.47 7.04
N LEU A 144 -13.37 11.17 7.24
CA LEU A 144 -12.77 10.64 8.47
C LEU A 144 -11.40 10.03 8.17
N ALA A 145 -10.44 10.38 9.00
CA ALA A 145 -9.08 9.84 9.01
C ALA A 145 -8.98 8.78 10.12
N VAL A 146 -9.44 7.57 9.85
CA VAL A 146 -9.41 6.42 10.78
C VAL A 146 -9.04 5.16 10.01
N GLY A 147 -8.52 4.13 10.69
CA GLY A 147 -8.01 2.94 10.02
C GLY A 147 -9.09 1.99 9.48
N PHE A 148 -10.30 2.03 10.02
CA PHE A 148 -11.40 1.15 9.61
C PHE A 148 -12.73 1.90 9.62
N ASP A 149 -13.65 1.58 8.69
CA ASP A 149 -14.98 2.20 8.63
C ASP A 149 -15.73 1.92 9.94
N PRO A 150 -15.96 2.95 10.80
CA PRO A 150 -16.55 2.73 12.10
C PRO A 150 -18.05 2.52 12.06
N LEU A 151 -18.73 2.90 10.97
CA LEU A 151 -20.18 3.03 10.93
C LEU A 151 -20.86 1.92 10.12
N ARG A 152 -20.33 1.59 8.94
CA ARG A 152 -21.03 0.76 7.94
C ARG A 152 -20.51 -0.66 7.91
N THR A 153 -21.42 -1.62 7.72
CA THR A 153 -21.09 -3.03 7.54
C THR A 153 -20.58 -3.28 6.12
N ILE A 154 -20.11 -4.49 5.85
CA ILE A 154 -19.61 -4.84 4.50
C ILE A 154 -20.76 -4.92 3.49
N GLU A 155 -21.95 -5.29 3.92
CA GLU A 155 -23.15 -5.38 3.08
C GLU A 155 -23.66 -3.99 2.66
N GLU A 156 -23.38 -2.96 3.45
CA GLU A 156 -23.73 -1.57 3.15
C GLU A 156 -22.69 -0.86 2.28
N GLN A 157 -21.52 -1.50 2.00
CA GLN A 157 -20.46 -0.89 1.20
C GLN A 157 -20.84 -0.86 -0.28
N ARG A 158 -20.52 0.27 -0.91
CA ARG A 158 -20.67 0.46 -2.34
C ARG A 158 -19.31 0.29 -3.01
N TRP A 159 -19.25 -0.63 -3.98
CA TRP A 159 -18.03 -0.89 -4.72
C TRP A 159 -17.81 0.18 -5.79
N PHE A 160 -16.65 0.78 -5.80
CA PHE A 160 -16.27 1.72 -6.85
C PHE A 160 -16.00 0.98 -8.17
N PRO A 161 -16.55 1.45 -9.33
CA PRO A 161 -16.48 0.74 -10.61
C PRO A 161 -15.13 0.89 -11.30
N LYS A 162 -14.04 0.38 -10.69
CA LYS A 162 -12.70 0.31 -11.26
C LYS A 162 -12.45 -1.12 -11.75
N MET A 163 -12.06 -1.31 -13.02
CA MET A 163 -12.03 -2.60 -13.68
C MET A 163 -11.17 -3.64 -12.95
N ARG A 164 -10.05 -3.23 -12.35
CA ARG A 164 -9.20 -4.16 -11.58
C ARG A 164 -9.93 -4.80 -10.39
N TYR A 165 -10.89 -4.09 -9.81
CA TYR A 165 -11.62 -4.58 -8.64
C TYR A 165 -12.62 -5.68 -8.99
N GLU A 166 -13.10 -5.71 -10.24
CA GLU A 166 -13.97 -6.80 -10.73
C GLU A 166 -13.26 -8.15 -10.69
N VAL A 167 -11.94 -8.17 -10.93
CA VAL A 167 -11.13 -9.39 -10.86
C VAL A 167 -10.64 -9.65 -9.43
N MET A 168 -10.24 -8.61 -8.71
CA MET A 168 -9.70 -8.75 -7.34
C MET A 168 -10.76 -9.21 -6.34
N ARG A 169 -11.98 -8.70 -6.45
CA ARG A 169 -13.09 -8.96 -5.52
C ARG A 169 -13.43 -10.46 -5.36
N PRO A 170 -13.72 -11.23 -6.41
CA PRO A 170 -14.01 -12.66 -6.27
C PRO A 170 -12.76 -13.46 -5.88
N TYR A 171 -11.58 -13.08 -6.38
CA TYR A 171 -10.35 -13.77 -6.04
C TYR A 171 -10.02 -13.68 -4.55
N LEU A 172 -10.04 -12.47 -3.98
CA LEU A 172 -9.69 -12.23 -2.58
C LEU A 172 -10.76 -12.79 -1.62
N ALA A 173 -12.04 -12.72 -1.98
CA ALA A 173 -13.12 -13.33 -1.18
C ALA A 173 -12.94 -14.83 -0.95
N ALA A 174 -12.33 -15.53 -1.91
CA ALA A 174 -12.03 -16.96 -1.80
C ALA A 174 -10.79 -17.25 -0.93
N ARG A 175 -10.06 -16.24 -0.45
CA ARG A 175 -8.78 -16.37 0.28
C ARG A 175 -8.87 -16.02 1.75
N GLY A 176 -9.72 -15.07 2.13
CA GLY A 176 -9.89 -14.65 3.51
C GLY A 176 -11.29 -14.12 3.78
N ARG A 177 -11.78 -14.35 5.00
CA ARG A 177 -13.13 -13.95 5.43
C ARG A 177 -13.29 -12.44 5.50
N ARG A 178 -12.18 -11.72 5.77
CA ARG A 178 -12.16 -10.26 5.87
C ARG A 178 -11.55 -9.56 4.64
N ALA A 179 -11.43 -10.28 3.53
CA ALA A 179 -10.84 -9.73 2.31
C ALA A 179 -11.65 -8.54 1.74
N TRP A 180 -12.98 -8.59 1.82
CA TRP A 180 -13.82 -7.46 1.40
C TRP A 180 -13.76 -6.31 2.41
N ASP A 181 -13.66 -6.60 3.71
CA ASP A 181 -13.39 -5.57 4.71
C ASP A 181 -12.08 -4.83 4.39
N MET A 182 -11.02 -5.58 4.13
CA MET A 182 -9.73 -5.00 3.73
C MET A 182 -9.88 -4.09 2.50
N MET A 183 -10.61 -4.52 1.46
CA MET A 183 -10.77 -3.73 0.25
C MET A 183 -11.62 -2.47 0.44
N CYS A 184 -12.73 -2.55 1.17
CA CYS A 184 -13.74 -1.49 1.21
C CYS A 184 -13.76 -0.69 2.50
N ARG A 185 -13.24 -1.24 3.59
CA ARG A 185 -13.41 -0.70 4.93
C ARG A 185 -12.11 -0.36 5.66
N THR A 186 -10.97 -0.38 4.96
CA THR A 186 -9.68 0.04 5.54
C THR A 186 -9.17 1.31 4.90
N CYS A 187 -8.54 2.15 5.72
CA CYS A 187 -7.70 3.28 5.30
C CYS A 187 -6.38 3.24 6.05
N ALA A 188 -5.33 3.68 5.40
CA ALA A 188 -3.98 3.73 5.93
C ALA A 188 -3.34 5.11 5.77
N VAL A 189 -2.28 5.34 6.52
CA VAL A 189 -1.22 6.26 6.12
C VAL A 189 0.01 5.42 5.80
N GLN A 190 0.61 5.66 4.64
CA GLN A 190 1.77 4.93 4.17
C GLN A 190 2.95 5.88 3.96
N SER A 191 4.16 5.32 4.08
CA SER A 191 5.41 6.07 3.88
C SER A 191 6.23 5.40 2.79
N ASN A 192 6.60 6.15 1.76
CA ASN A 192 7.44 5.70 0.66
C ASN A 192 8.83 6.30 0.85
N LEU A 193 9.85 5.47 0.97
CA LEU A 193 11.21 5.89 1.27
C LEU A 193 12.21 5.32 0.28
N ASP A 194 13.12 6.16 -0.18
CA ASP A 194 14.23 5.78 -1.05
C ASP A 194 15.28 4.93 -0.30
N TYR A 195 16.11 4.25 -1.05
CA TYR A 195 17.22 3.45 -0.53
C TYR A 195 18.49 3.66 -1.35
N GLY A 196 19.61 3.30 -0.74
CA GLY A 196 20.93 3.26 -1.34
C GLY A 196 21.29 1.86 -1.85
N PRO A 197 22.56 1.44 -1.73
CA PRO A 197 23.02 0.13 -2.22
C PRO A 197 22.20 -1.04 -1.67
N PRO A 198 22.29 -2.24 -2.27
CA PRO A 198 21.50 -3.42 -1.87
C PRO A 198 21.55 -3.74 -0.37
N ALA A 199 22.69 -3.49 0.30
CA ALA A 199 22.82 -3.68 1.74
C ALA A 199 21.96 -2.69 2.56
N ASP A 200 21.80 -1.44 2.10
CA ASP A 200 20.91 -0.45 2.72
C ASP A 200 19.45 -0.81 2.49
N LEU A 201 19.09 -1.22 1.27
CA LEU A 201 17.76 -1.75 0.94
C LEU A 201 17.38 -2.91 1.87
N ALA A 202 18.32 -3.86 2.04
CA ALA A 202 18.10 -5.03 2.89
C ALA A 202 17.78 -4.63 4.34
N LYS A 203 18.58 -3.75 4.93
CA LYS A 203 18.33 -3.25 6.29
C LYS A 203 16.98 -2.55 6.42
N LYS A 204 16.64 -1.67 5.49
CA LYS A 204 15.36 -0.93 5.47
C LYS A 204 14.16 -1.86 5.34
N PHE A 205 14.25 -2.88 4.47
CA PHE A 205 13.21 -3.88 4.32
C PHE A 205 13.01 -4.70 5.59
N LEU A 206 14.10 -5.17 6.21
CA LEU A 206 14.04 -5.92 7.45
C LEU A 206 13.43 -5.09 8.59
N VAL A 207 13.90 -3.85 8.79
CA VAL A 207 13.37 -2.95 9.81
C VAL A 207 11.90 -2.64 9.57
N GLY A 208 11.52 -2.31 8.33
CA GLY A 208 10.14 -1.99 7.95
C GLY A 208 9.16 -3.12 8.27
N ASN A 209 9.54 -4.38 7.97
CA ASN A 209 8.71 -5.54 8.27
C ASN A 209 8.72 -5.91 9.76
N ARG A 210 9.90 -5.94 10.39
CA ARG A 210 10.04 -6.39 11.78
C ARG A 210 9.45 -5.43 12.80
N LEU A 211 9.50 -4.12 12.52
CA LEU A 211 8.87 -3.10 13.35
C LEU A 211 7.38 -2.86 13.01
N ALA A 212 6.86 -3.48 11.97
CA ALA A 212 5.45 -3.32 11.58
C ALA A 212 4.46 -3.54 12.74
N PRO A 213 4.59 -4.59 13.59
CA PRO A 213 3.72 -4.75 14.75
C PRO A 213 3.81 -3.59 15.74
N VAL A 214 5.02 -3.06 15.98
CA VAL A 214 5.23 -1.92 16.88
C VAL A 214 4.57 -0.67 16.32
N VAL A 215 4.74 -0.41 15.03
CA VAL A 215 4.09 0.73 14.35
C VAL A 215 2.57 0.57 14.33
N THR A 216 2.05 -0.64 14.09
CA THR A 216 0.62 -0.91 14.23
C THR A 216 0.11 -0.56 15.64
N ALA A 217 0.86 -0.92 16.69
CA ALA A 217 0.46 -0.63 18.07
C ALA A 217 0.46 0.88 18.37
N ILE A 218 1.48 1.62 17.90
CA ILE A 218 1.62 3.06 18.14
C ILE A 218 0.55 3.87 17.39
N PHE A 219 0.26 3.47 16.14
CA PHE A 219 -0.63 4.20 15.23
C PHE A 219 -2.01 3.56 15.08
N ALA A 220 -2.41 2.67 16.00
CA ALA A 220 -3.75 2.08 16.02
C ALA A 220 -4.83 3.16 16.21
N ASN A 221 -5.75 3.25 15.26
CA ASN A 221 -6.82 4.25 15.22
C ASN A 221 -8.10 3.70 14.58
N SER A 222 -8.52 2.49 14.95
CA SER A 222 -9.74 1.91 14.40
C SER A 222 -10.45 0.98 15.39
N PRO A 223 -10.90 1.52 16.56
CA PRO A 223 -11.50 0.69 17.61
C PRO A 223 -12.99 0.41 17.41
N PHE A 224 -13.62 0.88 16.32
CA PHE A 224 -15.05 0.75 16.08
C PHE A 224 -15.35 -0.01 14.79
N GLU A 225 -16.46 -0.77 14.80
CA GLU A 225 -17.04 -1.49 13.68
C GLU A 225 -18.56 -1.53 13.82
N GLY A 226 -19.31 -1.10 12.77
CA GLY A 226 -20.77 -1.11 12.79
C GLY A 226 -21.37 -0.26 13.92
N GLY A 227 -20.76 0.88 14.25
CA GLY A 227 -21.21 1.80 15.29
C GLY A 227 -20.92 1.33 16.73
N ARG A 228 -20.12 0.27 16.92
CA ARG A 228 -19.84 -0.34 18.23
C ARG A 228 -18.34 -0.56 18.41
N PRO A 229 -17.82 -0.65 19.65
CA PRO A 229 -16.46 -1.12 19.90
C PRO A 229 -16.25 -2.51 19.28
N SER A 230 -15.20 -2.67 18.47
CA SER A 230 -14.88 -3.92 17.77
C SER A 230 -14.16 -4.95 18.65
N GLY A 231 -13.64 -4.52 19.80
CA GLY A 231 -12.73 -5.32 20.62
C GLY A 231 -11.26 -5.23 20.22
N TYR A 232 -10.94 -4.46 19.17
CA TYR A 232 -9.58 -4.19 18.69
C TYR A 232 -9.23 -2.71 18.86
N LYS A 233 -7.93 -2.40 19.01
CA LYS A 233 -7.41 -1.04 18.88
C LYS A 233 -7.20 -0.70 17.40
N SER A 234 -6.79 -1.70 16.59
CA SER A 234 -6.73 -1.62 15.14
C SER A 234 -7.58 -2.73 14.52
N THR A 235 -8.83 -2.42 14.21
CA THR A 235 -9.72 -3.32 13.43
C THR A 235 -9.18 -3.50 12.02
N ARG A 236 -8.51 -2.49 11.46
CA ARG A 236 -7.81 -2.59 10.18
C ARG A 236 -6.75 -3.71 10.22
N ALA A 237 -5.86 -3.70 11.21
CA ALA A 237 -4.84 -4.75 11.34
C ALA A 237 -5.47 -6.14 11.50
N ALA A 238 -6.56 -6.26 12.27
CA ALA A 238 -7.31 -7.51 12.40
C ALA A 238 -7.90 -7.98 11.05
N ALA A 239 -8.40 -7.07 10.21
CA ALA A 239 -8.89 -7.41 8.87
C ALA A 239 -7.77 -7.94 7.97
N TRP A 240 -6.58 -7.34 8.02
CA TRP A 240 -5.42 -7.79 7.25
C TRP A 240 -4.92 -9.19 7.64
N LEU A 241 -5.15 -9.64 8.87
CA LEU A 241 -4.78 -11.00 9.32
C LEU A 241 -5.63 -12.10 8.66
N ASP A 242 -6.81 -11.79 8.16
CA ASP A 242 -7.73 -12.75 7.54
C ASP A 242 -8.08 -12.33 6.10
N THR A 243 -7.05 -12.05 5.30
CA THR A 243 -7.17 -11.63 3.89
C THR A 243 -6.60 -12.69 2.94
N ASP A 244 -5.31 -12.64 2.63
CA ASP A 244 -4.61 -13.63 1.79
C ASP A 244 -3.18 -13.80 2.32
N ALA A 245 -2.95 -14.88 3.04
CA ALA A 245 -1.69 -15.15 3.72
C ALA A 245 -0.48 -15.28 2.76
N ALA A 246 -0.72 -15.54 1.46
CA ALA A 246 0.36 -15.64 0.49
C ALA A 246 0.98 -14.26 0.14
N ARG A 247 0.23 -13.17 0.35
CA ARG A 247 0.61 -11.83 -0.11
C ARG A 247 0.51 -10.72 0.92
N ALA A 248 -0.17 -10.93 2.06
CA ALA A 248 -0.44 -9.92 3.07
C ALA A 248 0.39 -10.12 4.33
N GLY A 249 0.74 -9.01 4.98
CA GLY A 249 1.38 -9.01 6.29
C GLY A 249 2.90 -9.08 6.25
N LEU A 250 3.51 -9.76 7.20
CA LEU A 250 4.97 -9.88 7.27
C LEU A 250 5.49 -10.69 6.07
N ALA A 251 6.35 -10.07 5.27
CA ALA A 251 6.97 -10.75 4.14
C ALA A 251 7.86 -11.92 4.64
N PRO A 252 7.67 -13.17 4.16
CA PRO A 252 8.45 -14.31 4.61
C PRO A 252 9.98 -14.11 4.55
N PRO A 253 10.55 -13.43 3.52
CA PRO A 253 11.99 -13.15 3.50
C PRO A 253 12.50 -12.30 4.67
N ALA A 254 11.63 -11.47 5.29
CA ALA A 254 12.02 -10.64 6.43
C ALA A 254 12.21 -11.41 7.75
N LEU A 255 11.85 -12.71 7.76
CA LEU A 255 12.13 -13.62 8.89
C LEU A 255 13.59 -14.07 8.95
N ARG A 256 14.35 -13.85 7.88
CA ARG A 256 15.77 -14.21 7.77
C ARG A 256 16.66 -13.00 8.08
N ASP A 257 17.84 -13.23 8.67
CA ASP A 257 18.80 -12.16 8.94
C ASP A 257 19.71 -11.87 7.73
N ASP A 258 19.85 -12.83 6.83
CA ASP A 258 20.68 -12.79 5.62
C ASP A 258 19.89 -12.40 4.36
N PHE A 259 18.82 -11.62 4.52
CA PHE A 259 17.97 -11.17 3.43
C PHE A 259 18.77 -10.41 2.35
N ALA A 260 18.50 -10.76 1.09
CA ALA A 260 18.96 -10.05 -0.09
C ALA A 260 17.77 -9.72 -1.03
N PRO A 261 17.90 -8.74 -1.94
CA PRO A 261 16.82 -8.38 -2.90
C PRO A 261 16.30 -9.57 -3.72
N GLU A 262 17.17 -10.53 -4.02
CA GLU A 262 16.85 -11.79 -4.71
C GLU A 262 15.83 -12.63 -3.95
N ASP A 263 15.87 -12.60 -2.62
CA ASP A 263 14.90 -13.32 -1.77
C ASP A 263 13.50 -12.73 -1.90
N TYR A 264 13.39 -11.40 -2.05
CA TYR A 264 12.11 -10.76 -2.30
C TYR A 264 11.54 -11.11 -3.68
N VAL A 265 12.39 -11.12 -4.71
CA VAL A 265 11.99 -11.55 -6.06
C VAL A 265 11.55 -13.01 -6.02
N ALA A 266 12.32 -13.90 -5.38
CA ALA A 266 11.97 -15.31 -5.24
C ALA A 266 10.60 -15.49 -4.55
N TYR A 267 10.34 -14.74 -3.48
CA TYR A 267 9.04 -14.70 -2.81
C TYR A 267 7.94 -14.21 -3.75
N ALA A 268 8.14 -13.08 -4.41
CA ALA A 268 7.13 -12.50 -5.31
C ALA A 268 6.79 -13.44 -6.48
N LEU A 269 7.77 -14.18 -7.01
CA LEU A 269 7.57 -15.20 -8.03
C LEU A 269 6.68 -16.36 -7.55
N ASP A 270 6.67 -16.65 -6.25
CA ASP A 270 5.84 -17.69 -5.65
C ASP A 270 4.47 -17.22 -5.20
N VAL A 271 4.22 -15.91 -5.15
CA VAL A 271 2.89 -15.37 -4.87
C VAL A 271 1.94 -15.65 -6.03
N PRO A 272 0.74 -16.22 -5.79
CA PRO A 272 -0.24 -16.45 -6.85
C PRO A 272 -0.72 -15.14 -7.47
N MET A 273 -0.81 -15.07 -8.78
CA MET A 273 -1.29 -13.91 -9.52
C MET A 273 -2.78 -13.67 -9.28
N ILE A 274 -3.24 -12.44 -9.48
CA ILE A 274 -4.65 -12.08 -9.50
C ILE A 274 -5.10 -11.80 -10.93
N PHE A 275 -4.34 -11.02 -11.69
CA PHE A 275 -4.66 -10.63 -13.06
C PHE A 275 -3.39 -10.32 -13.87
N VAL A 276 -3.58 -10.16 -15.15
CA VAL A 276 -2.67 -9.46 -16.08
C VAL A 276 -3.45 -8.38 -16.82
N GLN A 277 -2.75 -7.35 -17.32
CA GLN A 277 -3.38 -6.31 -18.12
C GLN A 277 -3.05 -6.49 -19.61
N ARG A 278 -4.08 -6.50 -20.48
CA ARG A 278 -3.92 -6.57 -21.94
C ARG A 278 -4.96 -5.67 -22.60
N GLY A 279 -4.52 -4.80 -23.52
CA GLY A 279 -5.43 -3.92 -24.25
C GLY A 279 -6.33 -3.06 -23.36
N GLY A 280 -5.82 -2.59 -22.21
CA GLY A 280 -6.59 -1.81 -21.25
C GLY A 280 -7.58 -2.60 -20.40
N ARG A 281 -7.56 -3.94 -20.46
CA ARG A 281 -8.44 -4.82 -19.66
C ARG A 281 -7.65 -5.64 -18.66
N TYR A 282 -8.23 -5.85 -17.49
CA TYR A 282 -7.71 -6.77 -16.46
C TYR A 282 -8.29 -8.17 -16.68
N LEU A 283 -7.40 -9.15 -16.87
CA LEU A 283 -7.78 -10.53 -17.21
C LEU A 283 -7.45 -11.45 -16.04
N GLY A 284 -8.47 -12.07 -15.44
CA GLY A 284 -8.35 -13.01 -14.34
C GLY A 284 -7.99 -14.45 -14.76
N ALA A 285 -7.69 -14.72 -16.03
CA ALA A 285 -7.34 -16.06 -16.52
C ALA A 285 -6.11 -16.67 -15.82
N VAL A 286 -5.24 -15.83 -15.25
CA VAL A 286 -4.04 -16.21 -14.48
C VAL A 286 -4.29 -16.36 -12.99
N ALA A 287 -5.49 -16.04 -12.50
CA ALA A 287 -5.77 -15.99 -11.08
C ALA A 287 -5.47 -17.31 -10.37
N GLY A 288 -4.69 -17.25 -9.28
CA GLY A 288 -4.27 -18.42 -8.52
C GLY A 288 -3.05 -19.18 -9.06
N VAL A 289 -2.56 -18.83 -10.24
CA VAL A 289 -1.31 -19.38 -10.80
C VAL A 289 -0.14 -18.62 -10.18
N ARG A 290 0.92 -19.31 -9.73
CA ARG A 290 2.13 -18.61 -9.27
C ARG A 290 2.79 -17.87 -10.43
N PHE A 291 3.36 -16.71 -10.15
CA PHE A 291 4.03 -15.94 -11.22
C PHE A 291 5.13 -16.75 -11.91
N ARG A 292 5.88 -17.54 -11.15
CA ARG A 292 6.91 -18.48 -11.66
C ARG A 292 6.33 -19.45 -12.70
N GLU A 293 5.19 -20.07 -12.41
CA GLU A 293 4.54 -21.01 -13.33
C GLU A 293 4.02 -20.30 -14.59
N PHE A 294 3.56 -19.07 -14.45
CA PHE A 294 3.15 -18.25 -15.59
C PHE A 294 4.33 -17.90 -16.50
N LEU A 295 5.51 -17.60 -15.91
CA LEU A 295 6.75 -17.38 -16.68
C LEU A 295 7.17 -18.61 -17.50
N GLU A 296 6.95 -19.82 -16.97
CA GLU A 296 7.33 -21.07 -17.64
C GLU A 296 6.38 -21.46 -18.78
N ARG A 297 5.08 -21.33 -18.57
CA ARG A 297 4.08 -21.98 -19.43
C ARG A 297 3.06 -21.04 -20.03
N GLY A 298 3.00 -19.79 -19.57
CA GLY A 298 1.86 -18.93 -19.85
C GLY A 298 0.55 -19.46 -19.24
N ARG A 299 -0.56 -18.89 -19.59
CA ARG A 299 -1.88 -19.38 -19.13
C ARG A 299 -3.00 -18.87 -20.05
N GLY A 300 -3.91 -19.76 -20.47
CA GLY A 300 -5.10 -19.38 -21.27
C GLY A 300 -4.75 -18.64 -22.58
N GLY A 301 -3.69 -19.02 -23.25
CA GLY A 301 -3.17 -18.33 -24.45
C GLY A 301 -2.38 -17.05 -24.16
N LEU A 302 -2.29 -16.62 -22.90
CA LEU A 302 -1.51 -15.44 -22.49
C LEU A 302 -0.04 -15.83 -22.31
N ARG A 303 0.85 -14.99 -22.82
CA ARG A 303 2.30 -15.08 -22.57
C ARG A 303 2.74 -13.97 -21.62
N PRO A 304 3.69 -14.25 -20.72
CA PRO A 304 4.18 -13.25 -19.79
C PRO A 304 4.95 -12.14 -20.50
N VAL A 305 4.67 -10.91 -20.11
CA VAL A 305 5.40 -9.71 -20.51
C VAL A 305 5.96 -8.99 -19.28
N PHE A 306 6.94 -8.11 -19.47
CA PHE A 306 7.57 -7.42 -18.35
C PHE A 306 6.59 -6.58 -17.53
N GLY A 307 5.57 -5.98 -18.15
CA GLY A 307 4.51 -5.25 -17.46
C GLY A 307 3.73 -6.08 -16.45
N ASP A 308 3.62 -7.40 -16.65
CA ASP A 308 2.94 -8.28 -15.70
C ASP A 308 3.68 -8.34 -14.35
N TRP A 309 5.02 -8.20 -14.35
CA TRP A 309 5.80 -8.09 -13.13
C TRP A 309 5.46 -6.84 -12.33
N ALA A 310 5.42 -5.68 -12.99
CA ALA A 310 5.06 -4.43 -12.34
C ALA A 310 3.64 -4.49 -11.74
N ASP A 311 2.67 -4.98 -12.52
CA ASP A 311 1.29 -5.17 -12.05
C ASP A 311 1.21 -6.16 -10.88
N HIS A 312 1.96 -7.27 -10.95
CA HIS A 312 2.00 -8.29 -9.90
C HIS A 312 2.51 -7.73 -8.58
N LEU A 313 3.58 -6.92 -8.58
CA LEU A 313 4.09 -6.26 -7.38
C LEU A 313 3.02 -5.36 -6.72
N THR A 314 2.11 -4.75 -7.49
CA THR A 314 1.01 -3.95 -6.91
C THR A 314 -0.01 -4.78 -6.14
N THR A 315 -0.03 -6.10 -6.36
CA THR A 315 -0.94 -7.03 -5.67
C THR A 315 -0.29 -7.74 -4.48
N ILE A 316 0.92 -7.41 -4.11
CA ILE A 316 1.61 -7.89 -2.91
C ILE A 316 1.39 -6.85 -1.81
N PHE A 317 0.79 -7.27 -0.69
CA PHE A 317 0.30 -6.40 0.38
C PHE A 317 1.06 -6.63 1.69
N THR A 318 2.39 -6.80 1.61
CA THR A 318 3.23 -6.97 2.79
C THR A 318 3.35 -5.68 3.60
N ASP A 319 3.65 -5.79 4.89
CA ASP A 319 3.78 -4.66 5.83
C ASP A 319 4.87 -3.65 5.38
N ALA A 320 5.97 -4.16 4.82
CA ALA A 320 6.86 -3.38 3.98
C ALA A 320 6.94 -4.04 2.60
N ARG A 321 6.62 -3.29 1.57
CA ARG A 321 6.62 -3.73 0.17
C ARG A 321 7.80 -3.09 -0.57
N LEU A 322 8.49 -3.90 -1.41
CA LEU A 322 9.53 -3.38 -2.28
C LEU A 322 8.97 -3.11 -3.68
N LYS A 323 9.25 -1.90 -4.13
CA LYS A 323 9.19 -1.44 -5.50
C LYS A 323 10.56 -0.80 -5.81
N GLN A 324 10.62 0.29 -6.57
CA GLN A 324 11.82 1.14 -6.65
C GLN A 324 11.95 2.08 -5.42
N HIS A 325 11.29 1.77 -4.35
CA HIS A 325 11.30 2.39 -3.02
C HIS A 325 10.79 1.36 -2.00
N VAL A 326 10.99 1.64 -0.74
CA VAL A 326 10.42 0.85 0.37
C VAL A 326 9.12 1.52 0.78
N GLU A 327 8.00 0.81 0.65
CA GLU A 327 6.66 1.26 1.01
C GLU A 327 6.23 0.63 2.33
N LEU A 328 5.99 1.45 3.34
CA LEU A 328 5.68 1.05 4.71
C LEU A 328 4.19 1.26 4.98
N ARG A 329 3.45 0.17 5.30
CA ARG A 329 2.00 0.08 5.17
C ARG A 329 1.25 -0.26 6.46
N SER A 330 1.93 -0.37 7.59
CA SER A 330 1.37 -0.98 8.82
C SER A 330 0.52 -0.04 9.68
N ALA A 331 0.53 1.28 9.45
CA ALA A 331 -0.23 2.24 10.24
C ALA A 331 -1.69 2.36 9.77
N ASP A 332 -2.60 2.56 10.71
CA ASP A 332 -3.98 2.96 10.44
C ASP A 332 -4.05 4.36 9.83
N GLY A 333 -5.17 4.70 9.17
CA GLY A 333 -5.52 6.08 8.84
C GLY A 333 -5.58 6.92 10.12
N ASN A 334 -4.98 8.10 10.11
CA ASN A 334 -4.85 8.99 11.26
C ASN A 334 -5.02 10.46 10.84
N ASP A 335 -5.17 11.35 11.82
CA ASP A 335 -5.16 12.78 11.58
C ASP A 335 -3.81 13.29 11.02
N LEU A 336 -3.78 14.57 10.65
CA LEU A 336 -2.61 15.17 10.02
C LEU A 336 -1.37 15.08 10.90
N GLU A 337 -1.47 15.43 12.17
CA GLU A 337 -0.36 15.52 13.11
C GLU A 337 0.23 14.13 13.38
N THR A 338 -0.62 13.14 13.60
CA THR A 338 -0.21 11.73 13.79
C THR A 338 0.38 11.15 12.50
N SER A 339 -0.17 11.50 11.34
CA SER A 339 0.37 11.08 10.05
C SER A 339 1.75 11.66 9.77
N LEU A 340 1.98 12.93 10.14
CA LEU A 340 3.31 13.55 10.06
C LEU A 340 4.30 12.93 11.05
N ALA A 341 3.83 12.53 12.24
CA ALA A 341 4.66 11.81 13.20
C ALA A 341 5.11 10.44 12.65
N LEU A 342 4.24 9.72 11.92
CA LEU A 342 4.61 8.49 11.23
C LEU A 342 5.70 8.73 10.18
N GLN A 343 5.57 9.79 9.35
CA GLN A 343 6.58 10.15 8.37
C GLN A 343 7.92 10.48 9.04
N ALA A 344 7.87 11.20 10.17
CA ALA A 344 9.07 11.56 10.95
C ALA A 344 9.73 10.33 11.57
N LEU A 345 8.94 9.41 12.12
CA LEU A 345 9.41 8.14 12.68
C LEU A 345 10.18 7.33 11.63
N TRP A 346 9.54 7.03 10.50
CA TRP A 346 10.15 6.21 9.47
C TRP A 346 11.37 6.87 8.82
N LYS A 347 11.28 8.16 8.52
CA LYS A 347 12.42 8.90 7.97
C LYS A 347 13.59 8.95 8.95
N GLY A 348 13.32 9.17 10.23
CA GLY A 348 14.35 9.19 11.29
C GLY A 348 15.06 7.84 11.43
N LEU A 349 14.27 6.75 11.49
CA LEU A 349 14.83 5.40 11.64
C LEU A 349 15.57 4.90 10.40
N LEU A 350 15.08 5.21 9.19
CA LEU A 350 15.60 4.59 7.96
C LEU A 350 16.63 5.46 7.21
N TYR A 351 16.70 6.77 7.48
CA TYR A 351 17.61 7.69 6.77
C TYR A 351 18.83 8.08 7.59
N ASP A 352 18.83 7.84 8.89
CA ASP A 352 20.03 7.94 9.71
C ASP A 352 20.69 6.55 9.84
N PRO A 353 21.97 6.38 9.43
CA PRO A 353 22.63 5.07 9.46
C PRO A 353 22.74 4.47 10.86
N ALA A 354 23.01 5.29 11.88
CA ALA A 354 23.14 4.81 13.25
C ALA A 354 21.77 4.38 13.81
N ALA A 355 20.71 5.15 13.52
CA ALA A 355 19.36 4.79 13.90
C ALA A 355 18.88 3.54 13.17
N LEU A 356 19.22 3.36 11.87
CA LEU A 356 18.87 2.17 11.11
C LEU A 356 19.55 0.91 11.66
N ASP A 357 20.84 0.99 11.99
CA ASP A 357 21.59 -0.13 12.58
C ASP A 357 21.05 -0.48 13.97
N GLU A 358 20.73 0.52 14.79
CA GLU A 358 20.13 0.29 16.10
C GLU A 358 18.71 -0.26 16.01
N ALA A 359 17.89 0.27 15.09
CA ALA A 359 16.55 -0.25 14.82
C ALA A 359 16.59 -1.72 14.38
N LEU A 360 17.54 -2.09 13.51
CA LEU A 360 17.73 -3.47 13.09
C LEU A 360 18.16 -4.39 14.25
N ARG A 361 19.00 -3.87 15.14
CA ARG A 361 19.45 -4.61 16.33
C ARG A 361 18.32 -4.87 17.33
N LEU A 362 17.44 -3.87 17.52
CA LEU A 362 16.30 -3.93 18.45
C LEU A 362 15.06 -4.60 17.86
N ALA A 363 14.93 -4.62 16.53
CA ALA A 363 13.75 -5.16 15.87
C ALA A 363 13.54 -6.64 16.22
N PRO A 364 12.31 -7.05 16.55
CA PRO A 364 12.02 -8.43 16.95
C PRO A 364 12.41 -9.43 15.87
N ARG A 365 13.19 -10.46 16.24
CA ARG A 365 13.49 -11.61 15.38
C ARG A 365 12.43 -12.67 15.55
N LEU A 366 11.25 -12.41 15.02
CA LEU A 366 10.09 -13.27 15.17
C LEU A 366 10.18 -14.48 14.24
N LYS A 367 9.87 -15.66 14.74
CA LYS A 367 9.57 -16.84 13.93
C LYS A 367 8.12 -16.78 13.43
N GLY A 368 7.81 -17.46 12.33
CA GLY A 368 6.53 -17.29 11.63
C GLY A 368 5.28 -17.34 12.52
N ALA A 369 5.17 -18.34 13.41
CA ALA A 369 4.01 -18.45 14.32
C ALA A 369 3.98 -17.32 15.36
N ASP A 370 5.13 -16.95 15.93
CA ASP A 370 5.22 -15.88 16.93
C ASP A 370 4.88 -14.53 16.33
N ALA A 371 5.24 -14.30 15.07
CA ALA A 371 4.88 -13.07 14.34
C ALA A 371 3.35 -12.91 14.19
N LEU A 372 2.63 -13.99 13.88
CA LEU A 372 1.17 -13.96 13.79
C LEU A 372 0.53 -13.68 15.14
N VAL A 373 0.99 -14.35 16.21
CA VAL A 373 0.50 -14.13 17.58
C VAL A 373 0.74 -12.69 18.02
N LEU A 374 1.93 -12.14 17.77
CA LEU A 374 2.22 -10.74 18.11
C LEU A 374 1.31 -9.78 17.33
N ARG A 375 1.13 -9.99 16.04
CA ARG A 375 0.28 -9.14 15.18
C ARG A 375 -1.18 -9.17 15.66
N GLU A 376 -1.71 -10.33 16.05
CA GLU A 376 -3.06 -10.43 16.62
C GLU A 376 -3.18 -9.68 17.95
N ARG A 377 -2.19 -9.84 18.84
CA ARG A 377 -2.16 -9.13 20.13
C ARG A 377 -2.09 -7.61 19.94
N VAL A 378 -1.23 -7.10 19.07
CA VAL A 378 -1.13 -5.65 18.85
C VAL A 378 -2.36 -5.09 18.16
N ALA A 379 -3.01 -5.83 17.26
CA ALA A 379 -4.28 -5.42 16.69
C ALA A 379 -5.36 -5.25 17.76
N ARG A 380 -5.43 -6.17 18.73
CA ARG A 380 -6.41 -6.16 19.81
C ARG A 380 -6.06 -5.15 20.91
N ASP A 381 -4.83 -5.17 21.40
CA ASP A 381 -4.43 -4.53 22.66
C ASP A 381 -3.61 -3.23 22.44
N GLY A 382 -3.16 -2.96 21.21
CA GLY A 382 -2.33 -1.80 20.89
C GLY A 382 -1.04 -1.80 21.70
N LEU A 383 -0.70 -0.68 22.32
CA LEU A 383 0.49 -0.52 23.17
C LEU A 383 0.48 -1.35 24.46
N ALA A 384 -0.69 -1.90 24.87
CA ALA A 384 -0.77 -2.81 26.00
C ALA A 384 -0.40 -4.26 25.64
N ALA A 385 -0.16 -4.56 24.35
CA ALA A 385 0.27 -5.88 23.91
C ALA A 385 1.63 -6.23 24.51
N ALA A 386 1.71 -7.38 25.18
CA ALA A 386 2.96 -7.93 25.71
C ALA A 386 3.34 -9.17 24.91
N HIS A 387 4.63 -9.33 24.62
CA HIS A 387 5.19 -10.54 24.02
C HIS A 387 6.39 -11.03 24.82
N GLU A 388 6.47 -12.33 25.08
CA GLU A 388 7.49 -12.92 25.97
C GLU A 388 8.92 -12.72 25.45
N ILE A 389 9.09 -12.60 24.12
CA ILE A 389 10.41 -12.43 23.49
C ILE A 389 11.07 -11.08 23.90
N GLY A 390 10.29 -10.06 24.25
CA GLY A 390 10.82 -8.76 24.70
C GLY A 390 11.39 -8.75 26.12
N ARG A 391 11.14 -9.79 26.93
CA ARG A 391 11.64 -9.88 28.31
C ARG A 391 13.00 -10.56 28.44
N ALA A 392 13.48 -11.21 27.40
CA ALA A 392 14.73 -11.98 27.46
C ALA A 392 15.99 -11.14 27.16
N HIS A 393 15.87 -9.85 26.86
CA HIS A 393 16.99 -9.00 26.44
C HIS A 393 16.99 -7.59 27.11
N VAL A 394 16.48 -7.49 28.33
CA VAL A 394 16.70 -6.29 29.19
C VAL A 394 17.63 -6.69 30.32
#